data_88383de0ff49cb80c0fd7eb8910ee2d6
#
_entry.id   88383de0ff49cb80c0fd7eb8910ee2d6
#
_cell.length_a   1.000
_cell.length_b   1.000
_cell.length_c   1.000
_cell.angle_alpha   90.00
_cell.angle_beta   90.00
_cell.angle_gamma   90.00
#
_symmetry.space_group_name_H-M   'P 1'
#
loop_
_entity.id
_entity.type
_entity.pdbx_description
1 polymer ?
#
loop_
_entity_poly.entity_id
_entity_poly.type
_entity_poly.pdbx_seq_one_letter_code
_entity_poly.pdbx_strand_id
1 'polypeptide(L)'
;MTLTKWNAHAVRLIAGTAIGLGLTACQPAGDRAANDTAEAPANLTAESNAVMPDNAVAVEEEAKKSIIRPEIEPSPTPTPPAEPVERTIPFPAKGTQPDPAGLAQLDTLLADPVLALGGPITIWGHSDSAGSDAVNLTASRKRAEAVRAYLVEKGVTAERITVIALGEARPIAPNRKLDGSDDPEGRDKNRRVEIKVDLPTPAPSPPAETPAAR
;
A
#
# COMPACT_ATOMS: atom_id res chain seq x y z
N MET A 1 15.06 -54.71 -1.41
CA MET A 1 16.37 -54.55 -0.79
C MET A 1 17.31 -53.90 -1.77
N THR A 2 17.48 -52.58 -1.72
CA THR A 2 18.67 -51.89 -2.21
C THR A 2 18.67 -50.50 -1.57
N LEU A 3 19.53 -50.34 -0.56
CA LEU A 3 19.88 -49.07 0.07
C LEU A 3 20.75 -48.27 -0.90
N THR A 4 20.40 -47.07 -1.22
CA THR A 4 21.29 -46.13 -1.92
C THR A 4 21.75 -45.03 -0.95
N LYS A 5 23.05 -44.95 -0.86
CA LYS A 5 23.91 -44.18 0.05
C LYS A 5 23.69 -42.68 0.00
N TRP A 6 23.57 -42.09 1.17
CA TRP A 6 23.62 -40.66 1.42
C TRP A 6 25.09 -40.20 1.46
N ASN A 7 25.45 -39.29 0.57
CA ASN A 7 26.79 -38.70 0.52
C ASN A 7 26.80 -37.41 1.33
N ALA A 8 27.41 -37.49 2.48
CA ALA A 8 27.78 -36.33 3.30
C ALA A 8 28.99 -35.64 2.67
N HIS A 9 28.88 -34.40 2.23
CA HIS A 9 30.03 -33.57 1.86
C HIS A 9 30.29 -32.52 2.95
N ALA A 10 31.47 -32.74 3.50
CA ALA A 10 32.24 -32.04 4.47
C ALA A 10 32.16 -30.51 4.44
N VAL A 11 31.93 -29.97 5.64
CA VAL A 11 32.23 -28.61 6.06
C VAL A 11 33.75 -28.40 6.00
N ARG A 12 34.23 -27.44 5.21
CA ARG A 12 35.57 -26.87 5.34
C ARG A 12 35.49 -25.50 6.02
N LEU A 13 35.85 -25.50 7.30
CA LEU A 13 36.28 -24.32 8.01
C LEU A 13 37.58 -23.81 7.37
N ILE A 14 37.61 -22.55 6.97
CA ILE A 14 38.84 -21.79 6.76
C ILE A 14 38.84 -20.66 7.79
N ALA A 15 39.67 -20.85 8.79
CA ALA A 15 40.14 -19.80 9.68
C ALA A 15 41.31 -19.08 9.00
N GLY A 16 41.35 -17.77 9.09
CA GLY A 16 42.47 -16.96 8.57
C GLY A 16 42.17 -15.50 8.76
N THR A 17 42.57 -14.98 9.84
CA THR A 17 43.67 -14.07 10.18
C THR A 17 43.28 -12.60 10.13
N ALA A 18 43.25 -12.00 11.32
CA ALA A 18 43.21 -10.56 11.60
C ALA A 18 44.57 -9.91 11.35
N ILE A 19 44.58 -8.75 10.75
CA ILE A 19 45.60 -7.67 10.80
C ILE A 19 44.81 -6.43 10.37
N GLY A 20 44.65 -5.31 11.05
CA GLY A 20 45.50 -4.57 11.93
C GLY A 20 45.30 -3.10 11.61
N LEU A 21 44.98 -2.32 12.61
CA LEU A 21 45.20 -0.89 12.82
C LEU A 21 45.22 0.10 11.62
N GLY A 22 44.40 1.15 11.79
CA GLY A 22 44.51 2.41 11.07
C GLY A 22 43.54 3.44 11.62
N LEU A 23 43.85 3.98 12.81
CA LEU A 23 43.27 5.25 13.30
C LEU A 23 43.72 6.38 12.38
N THR A 24 42.78 7.18 11.85
CA THR A 24 43.05 8.58 11.61
C THR A 24 41.76 9.36 11.83
N ALA A 25 41.76 10.03 12.96
CA ALA A 25 40.83 11.10 13.29
C ALA A 25 41.19 12.34 12.47
N CYS A 26 40.22 12.96 11.83
CA CYS A 26 40.26 14.39 11.50
C CYS A 26 38.84 14.93 11.61
N GLN A 27 38.56 15.58 12.73
CA GLN A 27 37.55 16.64 12.81
C GLN A 27 38.21 17.95 12.36
N PRO A 28 37.48 18.84 11.73
CA PRO A 28 37.62 20.25 12.03
C PRO A 28 36.40 20.77 12.77
N ALA A 29 36.69 21.41 13.89
CA ALA A 29 35.83 22.33 14.59
C ALA A 29 35.80 23.69 13.85
N GLY A 30 34.74 24.42 14.10
CA GLY A 30 34.57 25.84 13.70
C GLY A 30 33.16 26.06 13.24
N ASP A 31 32.38 26.97 13.65
CA ASP A 31 32.39 27.98 14.70
C ASP A 31 30.94 28.38 14.96
N ARG A 32 30.64 28.59 16.22
CA ARG A 32 29.77 29.57 16.80
C ARG A 32 29.29 30.70 15.90
N ALA A 33 27.98 30.91 15.87
CA ALA A 33 27.39 32.23 16.02
C ALA A 33 26.08 32.11 16.79
N ALA A 34 26.12 32.57 18.00
CA ALA A 34 24.99 32.95 18.82
C ALA A 34 24.37 34.27 18.29
N ASN A 35 23.06 34.35 18.35
CA ASN A 35 22.27 35.56 18.56
C ASN A 35 20.90 34.99 18.99
N ASP A 36 20.52 35.00 20.20
CA ASP A 36 20.29 36.05 21.24
C ASP A 36 19.24 37.05 20.83
N THR A 37 18.37 37.31 21.81
CA THR A 37 17.38 38.38 21.97
C THR A 37 15.98 38.03 21.48
N ALA A 38 15.09 37.53 22.36
CA ALA A 38 14.26 38.31 23.31
C ALA A 38 13.28 39.26 22.62
N GLU A 39 12.01 39.05 22.82
CA GLU A 39 11.12 39.89 23.58
C GLU A 39 9.65 39.54 23.35
N ALA A 40 9.00 39.18 24.43
CA ALA A 40 7.56 39.34 24.54
C ALA A 40 7.25 40.81 24.87
N PRO A 41 6.08 41.30 24.56
CA PRO A 41 5.33 41.90 25.67
C PRO A 41 3.88 41.41 25.74
N ALA A 42 3.55 41.10 26.97
CA ALA A 42 2.21 41.10 27.49
C ALA A 42 1.54 42.49 27.24
N ASN A 43 0.28 42.53 26.94
CA ASN A 43 -0.55 43.66 27.32
C ASN A 43 -1.92 43.19 27.80
N LEU A 44 -2.06 43.33 29.08
CA LEU A 44 -3.29 43.44 29.87
C LEU A 44 -4.03 44.70 29.45
N THR A 45 -5.32 44.64 29.28
CA THR A 45 -6.23 45.61 29.89
C THR A 45 -7.63 45.01 29.97
N ALA A 46 -8.04 44.98 31.20
CA ALA A 46 -9.39 44.85 31.70
C ALA A 46 -10.23 46.12 31.39
N GLU A 47 -11.50 45.99 31.39
CA GLU A 47 -12.56 46.78 32.06
C GLU A 47 -13.88 46.37 31.42
N SER A 48 -14.77 45.65 32.15
CA SER A 48 -15.75 46.24 33.06
C SER A 48 -16.77 47.18 32.38
N ASN A 49 -17.96 46.68 32.16
CA ASN A 49 -19.14 47.46 32.58
C ASN A 49 -20.37 46.54 32.69
N ALA A 50 -20.84 46.48 33.91
CA ALA A 50 -22.15 46.00 34.31
C ALA A 50 -23.20 47.06 34.06
N VAL A 51 -24.35 46.71 33.52
CA VAL A 51 -25.63 47.34 33.84
C VAL A 51 -26.74 46.35 33.57
N MET A 52 -27.39 45.89 34.63
CA MET A 52 -28.80 45.47 34.61
C MET A 52 -29.69 46.70 34.70
N PRO A 53 -30.92 46.66 34.16
CA PRO A 53 -32.04 46.46 35.05
C PRO A 53 -33.14 45.53 34.52
N ASP A 54 -33.59 44.74 35.44
CA ASP A 54 -34.93 44.36 35.81
C ASP A 54 -36.08 44.92 34.94
N ASN A 55 -36.83 44.04 34.32
CA ASN A 55 -38.25 44.27 34.12
C ASN A 55 -39.02 42.94 34.04
N ALA A 56 -39.61 42.61 35.13
CA ALA A 56 -40.59 41.54 35.24
C ALA A 56 -41.88 41.96 34.51
N VAL A 57 -42.29 41.19 33.53
CA VAL A 57 -43.68 41.14 33.09
C VAL A 57 -44.04 39.69 32.90
N ALA A 58 -44.91 39.19 33.78
CA ALA A 58 -45.62 37.97 33.66
C ALA A 58 -46.60 38.04 32.48
N VAL A 59 -46.49 37.13 31.55
CA VAL A 59 -47.53 36.86 30.57
C VAL A 59 -47.67 35.32 30.39
N GLU A 60 -48.79 34.83 30.83
CA GLU A 60 -49.56 33.67 30.48
C GLU A 60 -48.96 32.51 29.68
N GLU A 61 -49.02 31.40 30.32
CA GLU A 61 -48.87 30.03 29.90
C GLU A 61 -49.91 29.65 28.82
N GLU A 62 -49.49 29.78 27.55
CA GLU A 62 -50.19 29.11 26.44
C GLU A 62 -49.50 27.82 26.14
N ALA A 63 -50.18 26.73 26.43
CA ALA A 63 -49.78 25.36 26.12
C ALA A 63 -49.53 25.18 24.60
N LYS A 64 -48.30 25.34 24.16
CA LYS A 64 -47.90 24.94 22.79
C LYS A 64 -47.85 23.44 22.70
N LYS A 65 -48.90 22.86 22.09
CA LYS A 65 -48.89 21.47 21.61
C LYS A 65 -47.59 21.20 20.88
N SER A 66 -46.71 20.41 21.53
CA SER A 66 -45.52 19.83 20.89
C SER A 66 -46.01 18.91 19.78
N ILE A 67 -45.86 19.32 18.55
CA ILE A 67 -45.96 18.44 17.41
C ILE A 67 -44.73 17.55 17.50
N ILE A 68 -44.90 16.34 18.02
CA ILE A 68 -43.91 15.28 17.91
C ILE A 68 -43.74 15.05 16.42
N ARG A 69 -42.68 15.63 15.84
CA ARG A 69 -42.18 15.27 14.53
C ARG A 69 -41.74 13.82 14.67
N PRO A 70 -42.29 12.86 13.92
CA PRO A 70 -41.73 11.51 13.93
C PRO A 70 -40.25 11.68 13.52
N GLU A 71 -39.39 11.19 14.39
CA GLU A 71 -37.95 11.09 14.12
C GLU A 71 -37.82 10.32 12.82
N ILE A 72 -37.49 11.07 11.75
CA ILE A 72 -37.18 10.45 10.46
C ILE A 72 -35.82 9.78 10.71
N GLU A 73 -35.88 8.46 10.94
CA GLU A 73 -34.65 7.67 10.93
C GLU A 73 -33.86 8.03 9.65
N PRO A 74 -32.57 8.39 9.77
CA PRO A 74 -31.80 8.74 8.59
C PRO A 74 -31.82 7.52 7.66
N SER A 75 -32.46 7.68 6.50
CA SER A 75 -32.39 6.66 5.45
C SER A 75 -30.93 6.27 5.27
N PRO A 76 -30.59 4.98 5.22
CA PRO A 76 -29.22 4.56 5.03
C PRO A 76 -28.68 5.24 3.76
N THR A 77 -27.64 6.03 3.93
CA THR A 77 -26.93 6.65 2.80
C THR A 77 -26.54 5.52 1.85
N PRO A 78 -26.92 5.56 0.57
CA PRO A 78 -26.57 4.50 -0.35
C PRO A 78 -25.04 4.34 -0.36
N THR A 79 -24.56 3.17 0.02
CA THR A 79 -23.15 2.82 -0.07
C THR A 79 -22.76 2.92 -1.54
N PRO A 80 -21.72 3.69 -1.91
CA PRO A 80 -21.28 3.76 -3.29
C PRO A 80 -20.98 2.35 -3.80
N PRO A 81 -21.25 2.06 -5.08
CA PRO A 81 -20.93 0.76 -5.66
C PRO A 81 -19.43 0.49 -5.49
N ALA A 82 -19.09 -0.73 -5.09
CA ALA A 82 -17.70 -1.15 -4.99
C ALA A 82 -17.06 -1.09 -6.40
N GLU A 83 -15.84 -0.60 -6.48
CA GLU A 83 -15.06 -0.53 -7.72
C GLU A 83 -13.84 -1.45 -7.63
N PRO A 84 -13.31 -1.97 -8.76
CA PRO A 84 -12.07 -2.73 -8.77
C PRO A 84 -10.92 -1.93 -8.17
N VAL A 85 -10.04 -2.63 -7.44
CA VAL A 85 -8.89 -2.00 -6.77
C VAL A 85 -7.61 -2.35 -7.50
N GLU A 86 -6.80 -1.33 -7.80
CA GLU A 86 -5.48 -1.50 -8.41
C GLU A 86 -4.39 -1.00 -7.44
N ARG A 87 -3.29 -1.73 -7.37
CA ARG A 87 -2.11 -1.38 -6.55
C ARG A 87 -0.82 -1.67 -7.30
N THR A 88 0.16 -0.80 -7.09
CA THR A 88 1.51 -0.97 -7.64
C THR A 88 2.49 -1.20 -6.50
N ILE A 89 3.21 -2.30 -6.57
CA ILE A 89 4.19 -2.73 -5.57
C ILE A 89 5.58 -2.51 -6.14
N PRO A 90 6.40 -1.62 -5.58
CA PRO A 90 7.77 -1.40 -6.01
C PRO A 90 8.67 -2.56 -5.60
N PHE A 91 9.75 -2.75 -6.37
CA PHE A 91 10.76 -3.77 -6.10
C PHE A 91 12.18 -3.20 -6.16
N PRO A 92 13.07 -3.65 -5.29
CA PRO A 92 14.44 -3.16 -5.27
C PRO A 92 15.20 -3.55 -6.54
N ALA A 93 16.31 -2.86 -6.79
CA ALA A 93 17.18 -3.12 -7.94
C ALA A 93 17.73 -4.54 -7.96
N LYS A 94 17.99 -5.11 -6.79
CA LYS A 94 18.44 -6.48 -6.62
C LYS A 94 17.42 -7.26 -5.81
N GLY A 95 17.03 -8.42 -6.33
CA GLY A 95 16.09 -9.30 -5.63
C GLY A 95 14.72 -9.42 -6.31
N THR A 96 13.95 -10.33 -5.80
CA THR A 96 12.61 -10.69 -6.28
C THR A 96 11.59 -10.69 -5.14
N GLN A 97 11.97 -10.18 -3.97
CA GLN A 97 11.09 -9.96 -2.83
C GLN A 97 10.73 -8.49 -2.75
N PRO A 98 9.50 -8.14 -2.33
CA PRO A 98 9.12 -6.77 -2.05
C PRO A 98 10.00 -6.18 -0.93
N ASP A 99 10.29 -4.91 -1.01
CA ASP A 99 10.91 -4.16 0.09
C ASP A 99 9.87 -3.79 1.17
N PRO A 100 10.26 -3.18 2.29
CA PRO A 100 9.30 -2.78 3.33
C PRO A 100 8.18 -1.87 2.82
N ALA A 101 8.43 -1.00 1.84
CA ALA A 101 7.41 -0.15 1.24
C ALA A 101 6.43 -0.97 0.40
N GLY A 102 6.92 -1.95 -0.36
CA GLY A 102 6.11 -2.90 -1.11
C GLY A 102 5.25 -3.76 -0.18
N LEU A 103 5.80 -4.24 0.94
CA LEU A 103 5.02 -4.99 1.94
C LEU A 103 3.89 -4.14 2.54
N ALA A 104 4.15 -2.87 2.88
CA ALA A 104 3.12 -1.97 3.40
C ALA A 104 1.97 -1.75 2.39
N GLN A 105 2.28 -1.70 1.08
CA GLN A 105 1.26 -1.63 0.04
C GLN A 105 0.42 -2.92 -0.04
N LEU A 106 1.05 -4.08 0.14
CA LEU A 106 0.35 -5.36 0.20
C LEU A 106 -0.54 -5.47 1.44
N ASP A 107 -0.08 -5.00 2.60
CA ASP A 107 -0.89 -4.95 3.82
C ASP A 107 -2.08 -4.01 3.66
N THR A 108 -1.90 -2.88 2.99
CA THR A 108 -3.00 -1.96 2.65
C THR A 108 -4.03 -2.63 1.73
N LEU A 109 -3.57 -3.41 0.74
CA LEU A 109 -4.46 -4.18 -0.13
C LEU A 109 -5.24 -5.26 0.65
N LEU A 110 -4.57 -5.93 1.60
CA LEU A 110 -5.22 -6.94 2.44
C LEU A 110 -6.32 -6.37 3.35
N ALA A 111 -6.20 -5.10 3.73
CA ALA A 111 -7.22 -4.38 4.51
C ALA A 111 -8.35 -3.82 3.62
N ASP A 112 -8.23 -3.88 2.31
CA ASP A 112 -9.23 -3.31 1.40
C ASP A 112 -10.50 -4.18 1.37
N PRO A 113 -11.69 -3.60 1.60
CA PRO A 113 -12.94 -4.35 1.63
C PRO A 113 -13.26 -5.06 0.31
N VAL A 114 -12.77 -4.56 -0.83
CA VAL A 114 -12.98 -5.19 -2.14
C VAL A 114 -12.32 -6.57 -2.21
N LEU A 115 -11.18 -6.76 -1.56
CA LEU A 115 -10.52 -8.06 -1.50
C LEU A 115 -11.40 -9.12 -0.81
N ALA A 116 -12.15 -8.72 0.23
CA ALA A 116 -13.05 -9.57 0.97
C ALA A 116 -14.28 -10.02 0.15
N LEU A 117 -14.64 -9.29 -0.90
CA LEU A 117 -15.74 -9.66 -1.80
C LEU A 117 -15.49 -10.94 -2.60
N GLY A 118 -14.24 -11.42 -2.66
CA GLY A 118 -13.93 -12.71 -3.25
C GLY A 118 -13.74 -12.70 -4.77
N GLY A 119 -13.64 -11.55 -5.42
CA GLY A 119 -13.41 -11.45 -6.86
C GLY A 119 -12.03 -11.95 -7.32
N PRO A 120 -11.80 -12.13 -8.63
CA PRO A 120 -10.52 -12.57 -9.19
C PRO A 120 -9.43 -11.53 -9.00
N ILE A 121 -8.19 -12.01 -8.89
CA ILE A 121 -7.01 -11.16 -8.70
C ILE A 121 -6.04 -11.44 -9.84
N THR A 122 -5.59 -10.39 -10.52
CA THR A 122 -4.56 -10.49 -11.56
C THR A 122 -3.30 -9.76 -11.11
N ILE A 123 -2.16 -10.42 -11.24
CA ILE A 123 -0.84 -9.93 -10.83
C ILE A 123 0.06 -9.87 -12.06
N TRP A 124 0.49 -8.68 -12.46
CA TRP A 124 1.43 -8.46 -13.56
C TRP A 124 2.81 -8.14 -13.01
N GLY A 125 3.80 -8.96 -13.36
CA GLY A 125 5.19 -8.71 -13.02
C GLY A 125 5.90 -7.94 -14.13
N HIS A 126 6.68 -6.92 -13.75
CA HIS A 126 7.48 -6.09 -14.65
C HIS A 126 8.95 -6.07 -14.25
N SER A 127 9.82 -5.81 -15.21
CA SER A 127 11.24 -5.57 -15.00
C SER A 127 11.65 -4.26 -15.68
N ASP A 128 12.87 -3.80 -15.37
CA ASP A 128 13.55 -2.81 -16.18
C ASP A 128 14.16 -3.48 -17.43
N SER A 129 14.85 -2.71 -18.29
CA SER A 129 15.49 -3.20 -19.51
C SER A 129 16.94 -3.66 -19.30
N ALA A 130 17.36 -3.94 -18.06
CA ALA A 130 18.70 -4.43 -17.80
C ALA A 130 18.80 -5.95 -18.03
N GLY A 131 19.61 -6.38 -18.96
CA GLY A 131 19.82 -7.78 -19.29
C GLY A 131 19.11 -8.23 -20.58
N SER A 132 18.88 -9.51 -20.72
CA SER A 132 18.13 -10.06 -21.85
C SER A 132 16.66 -10.23 -21.51
N ASP A 133 15.81 -10.25 -22.55
CA ASP A 133 14.35 -10.47 -22.43
C ASP A 133 14.01 -11.70 -21.58
N ALA A 134 14.77 -12.81 -21.79
CA ALA A 134 14.55 -14.06 -21.04
C ALA A 134 14.85 -13.87 -19.53
N VAL A 135 15.90 -13.12 -19.19
CA VAL A 135 16.25 -12.78 -17.80
C VAL A 135 15.18 -11.89 -17.21
N ASN A 136 14.73 -10.87 -17.95
CA ASN A 136 13.71 -9.93 -17.54
C ASN A 136 12.35 -10.60 -17.35
N LEU A 137 11.97 -11.51 -18.24
CA LEU A 137 10.76 -12.31 -18.10
C LEU A 137 10.81 -13.22 -16.85
N THR A 138 11.98 -13.83 -16.59
CA THR A 138 12.17 -14.66 -15.40
C THR A 138 12.11 -13.84 -14.12
N ALA A 139 12.75 -12.67 -14.10
CA ALA A 139 12.74 -11.76 -12.94
C ALA A 139 11.34 -11.26 -12.63
N SER A 140 10.60 -10.83 -13.66
CA SER A 140 9.23 -10.35 -13.52
C SER A 140 8.28 -11.44 -13.00
N ARG A 141 8.43 -12.69 -13.49
CA ARG A 141 7.68 -13.84 -12.99
C ARG A 141 7.95 -14.08 -11.51
N LYS A 142 9.21 -14.13 -11.10
CA LYS A 142 9.58 -14.37 -9.70
C LYS A 142 9.04 -13.29 -8.76
N ARG A 143 9.03 -12.02 -9.18
CA ARG A 143 8.42 -10.93 -8.41
C ARG A 143 6.93 -11.12 -8.23
N ALA A 144 6.22 -11.42 -9.30
CA ALA A 144 4.77 -11.66 -9.24
C ALA A 144 4.42 -12.90 -8.40
N GLU A 145 5.22 -13.97 -8.50
CA GLU A 145 5.07 -15.18 -7.67
C GLU A 145 5.35 -14.88 -6.17
N ALA A 146 6.31 -14.01 -5.85
CA ALA A 146 6.56 -13.59 -4.48
C ALA A 146 5.35 -12.85 -3.88
N VAL A 147 4.73 -11.97 -4.66
CA VAL A 147 3.49 -11.28 -4.25
C VAL A 147 2.35 -12.28 -4.08
N ARG A 148 2.18 -13.21 -5.02
CA ARG A 148 1.18 -14.29 -4.90
C ARG A 148 1.39 -15.11 -3.62
N ALA A 149 2.62 -15.52 -3.36
CA ALA A 149 2.96 -16.29 -2.16
C ALA A 149 2.61 -15.52 -0.88
N TYR A 150 2.91 -14.22 -0.82
CA TYR A 150 2.56 -13.37 0.31
C TYR A 150 1.04 -13.29 0.51
N LEU A 151 0.26 -13.04 -0.54
CA LEU A 151 -1.20 -12.99 -0.43
C LEU A 151 -1.79 -14.32 0.03
N VAL A 152 -1.27 -15.44 -0.47
CA VAL A 152 -1.71 -16.79 -0.07
C VAL A 152 -1.37 -17.07 1.40
N GLU A 153 -0.18 -16.68 1.87
CA GLU A 153 0.22 -16.77 3.28
C GLU A 153 -0.73 -15.99 4.19
N LYS A 154 -1.23 -14.86 3.72
CA LYS A 154 -2.21 -14.02 4.44
C LYS A 154 -3.66 -14.50 4.28
N GLY A 155 -3.89 -15.65 3.67
CA GLY A 155 -5.21 -16.29 3.60
C GLY A 155 -6.00 -16.03 2.31
N VAL A 156 -5.42 -15.36 1.30
CA VAL A 156 -6.07 -15.22 0.00
C VAL A 156 -6.04 -16.55 -0.74
N THR A 157 -7.19 -16.98 -1.26
CA THR A 157 -7.32 -18.25 -1.98
C THR A 157 -6.50 -18.24 -3.28
N ALA A 158 -5.63 -19.25 -3.45
CA ALA A 158 -4.68 -19.32 -4.56
C ALA A 158 -5.35 -19.39 -5.95
N GLU A 159 -6.53 -20.00 -6.01
CA GLU A 159 -7.33 -20.17 -7.23
C GLU A 159 -7.88 -18.86 -7.78
N ARG A 160 -7.99 -17.84 -6.93
CA ARG A 160 -8.40 -16.48 -7.33
C ARG A 160 -7.29 -15.72 -8.03
N ILE A 161 -6.03 -16.15 -7.91
CA ILE A 161 -4.86 -15.38 -8.29
C ILE A 161 -4.28 -15.88 -9.61
N THR A 162 -4.29 -15.01 -10.63
CA THR A 162 -3.62 -15.23 -11.91
C THR A 162 -2.33 -14.41 -11.97
N VAL A 163 -1.21 -15.07 -12.31
CA VAL A 163 0.12 -14.44 -12.46
C VAL A 163 0.48 -14.31 -13.93
N ILE A 164 0.86 -13.10 -14.35
CA ILE A 164 1.29 -12.78 -15.71
C ILE A 164 2.66 -12.11 -15.65
N ALA A 165 3.67 -12.72 -16.25
CA ALA A 165 4.99 -12.14 -16.37
C ALA A 165 5.09 -11.35 -17.67
N LEU A 166 5.42 -10.08 -17.61
CA LEU A 166 5.52 -9.18 -18.77
C LEU A 166 6.97 -8.79 -19.09
N GLY A 167 7.94 -9.09 -18.21
CA GLY A 167 9.31 -8.64 -18.39
C GLY A 167 9.41 -7.12 -18.52
N GLU A 168 10.12 -6.66 -19.51
CA GLU A 168 10.31 -5.23 -19.83
C GLU A 168 9.29 -4.67 -20.85
N ALA A 169 8.31 -5.48 -21.27
CA ALA A 169 7.44 -5.14 -22.40
C ALA A 169 6.52 -3.92 -22.17
N ARG A 170 6.27 -3.53 -20.91
CA ARG A 170 5.38 -2.39 -20.57
C ARG A 170 6.05 -1.45 -19.58
N PRO A 171 7.03 -0.64 -20.03
CA PRO A 171 7.65 0.36 -19.16
C PRO A 171 6.68 1.51 -18.87
N ILE A 172 6.71 2.04 -17.65
CA ILE A 172 5.98 3.26 -17.25
C ILE A 172 6.91 4.48 -17.18
N ALA A 173 8.21 4.26 -17.27
CA ALA A 173 9.22 5.31 -17.30
C ALA A 173 10.33 4.93 -18.29
N PRO A 174 11.04 5.92 -18.84
CA PRO A 174 12.20 5.64 -19.66
C PRO A 174 13.29 4.87 -18.89
N ASN A 175 13.92 3.90 -19.52
CA ASN A 175 15.08 3.21 -18.94
C ASN A 175 16.40 3.96 -19.24
N ARG A 176 16.36 4.98 -20.12
CA ARG A 176 17.47 5.85 -20.51
C ARG A 176 17.01 7.30 -20.57
N LYS A 177 17.91 8.20 -20.24
CA LYS A 177 17.72 9.64 -20.40
C LYS A 177 17.74 10.05 -21.86
N LEU A 178 17.36 11.30 -22.15
CA LEU A 178 17.33 11.83 -23.52
C LEU A 178 18.73 11.87 -24.19
N ASP A 179 19.80 11.97 -23.41
CA ASP A 179 21.17 11.91 -23.86
C ASP A 179 21.70 10.50 -24.12
N GLY A 180 20.85 9.47 -23.94
CA GLY A 180 21.18 8.06 -24.08
C GLY A 180 21.84 7.42 -22.87
N SER A 181 22.16 8.20 -21.82
CA SER A 181 22.72 7.66 -20.58
C SER A 181 21.68 6.85 -19.80
N ASP A 182 22.17 6.04 -18.88
CA ASP A 182 21.30 5.22 -18.01
C ASP A 182 20.40 6.10 -17.15
N ASP A 183 19.14 5.68 -16.97
CA ASP A 183 18.17 6.31 -16.05
C ASP A 183 17.80 5.34 -14.91
N PRO A 184 18.54 5.38 -13.79
CA PRO A 184 18.27 4.52 -12.65
C PRO A 184 16.87 4.73 -12.05
N GLU A 185 16.39 5.98 -12.02
CA GLU A 185 15.07 6.32 -11.46
C GLU A 185 13.93 5.76 -12.33
N GLY A 186 14.07 5.90 -13.64
CA GLY A 186 13.12 5.32 -14.58
C GLY A 186 13.09 3.80 -14.48
N ARG A 187 14.26 3.17 -14.36
CA ARG A 187 14.34 1.71 -14.14
C ARG A 187 13.73 1.29 -12.81
N ASP A 188 13.91 2.07 -11.74
CA ASP A 188 13.28 1.77 -10.45
C ASP A 188 11.75 1.75 -10.55
N LYS A 189 11.16 2.69 -11.27
CA LYS A 189 9.72 2.71 -11.54
C LYS A 189 9.24 1.51 -12.36
N ASN A 190 10.08 1.02 -13.27
CA ASN A 190 9.75 -0.15 -14.10
C ASN A 190 9.84 -1.47 -13.33
N ARG A 191 10.66 -1.57 -12.28
CA ARG A 191 10.74 -2.75 -11.40
C ARG A 191 9.56 -2.77 -10.43
N ARG A 192 8.42 -3.22 -10.90
CA ARG A 192 7.17 -3.22 -10.13
C ARG A 192 6.35 -4.48 -10.38
N VAL A 193 5.39 -4.68 -9.52
CA VAL A 193 4.27 -5.60 -9.73
C VAL A 193 2.98 -4.81 -9.64
N GLU A 194 2.12 -4.96 -10.61
CA GLU A 194 0.78 -4.41 -10.61
C GLU A 194 -0.20 -5.49 -10.18
N ILE A 195 -1.15 -5.13 -9.35
CA ILE A 195 -2.19 -6.02 -8.84
C ILE A 195 -3.53 -5.36 -9.12
N LYS A 196 -4.45 -6.13 -9.66
CA LYS A 196 -5.85 -5.73 -9.82
C LYS A 196 -6.73 -6.76 -9.12
N VAL A 197 -7.62 -6.27 -8.28
CA VAL A 197 -8.69 -7.04 -7.64
C VAL A 197 -9.99 -6.64 -8.30
N ASP A 198 -10.56 -7.53 -9.07
CA ASP A 198 -11.85 -7.31 -9.72
C ASP A 198 -13.00 -7.68 -8.77
N LEU A 199 -14.19 -7.19 -9.08
CA LEU A 199 -15.39 -7.57 -8.37
C LEU A 199 -15.79 -9.01 -8.74
N PRO A 200 -16.43 -9.76 -7.83
CA PRO A 200 -16.95 -11.07 -8.16
C PRO A 200 -17.99 -10.96 -9.29
N THR A 201 -17.83 -11.80 -10.30
CA THR A 201 -18.86 -11.90 -11.34
C THR A 201 -20.12 -12.53 -10.74
N PRO A 202 -21.30 -11.92 -10.89
CA PRO A 202 -22.54 -12.55 -10.48
C PRO A 202 -22.66 -13.94 -11.08
N ALA A 203 -23.03 -14.93 -10.28
CA ALA A 203 -23.29 -16.26 -10.81
C ALA A 203 -24.37 -16.14 -11.90
N PRO A 204 -24.24 -16.87 -13.02
CA PRO A 204 -25.27 -16.90 -14.03
C PRO A 204 -26.60 -17.29 -13.38
N SER A 205 -27.63 -16.48 -13.56
CA SER A 205 -28.95 -16.83 -13.08
C SER A 205 -29.34 -18.19 -13.64
N PRO A 206 -29.88 -19.09 -12.81
CA PRO A 206 -30.36 -20.37 -13.33
C PRO A 206 -31.34 -20.10 -14.47
N PRO A 207 -31.30 -20.89 -15.55
CA PRO A 207 -32.25 -20.73 -16.65
C PRO A 207 -33.65 -20.74 -16.08
N ALA A 208 -34.44 -19.72 -16.47
CA ALA A 208 -35.83 -19.65 -16.07
C ALA A 208 -36.50 -20.97 -16.46
N GLU A 209 -36.99 -21.72 -15.47
CA GLU A 209 -37.77 -22.94 -15.74
C GLU A 209 -38.97 -22.52 -16.62
N THR A 210 -38.94 -22.98 -17.86
CA THR A 210 -40.06 -22.86 -18.76
C THR A 210 -41.22 -23.64 -18.12
N PRO A 211 -42.34 -22.98 -17.76
CA PRO A 211 -43.47 -23.73 -17.22
C PRO A 211 -43.92 -24.75 -18.24
N ALA A 212 -43.86 -26.02 -17.86
CA ALA A 212 -44.38 -27.12 -18.66
C ALA A 212 -45.83 -26.83 -19.01
N ALA A 213 -46.09 -26.61 -20.32
CA ALA A 213 -47.45 -26.48 -20.83
C ALA A 213 -48.22 -27.77 -20.48
N ARG A 214 -49.29 -27.62 -19.74
CA ARG A 214 -50.31 -28.67 -19.51
C ARG A 214 -51.28 -28.73 -20.66
#